data_5f8283d3c1b9efb258bed4b0c4651e30
#
_entry.id   5f8283d3c1b9efb258bed4b0c4651e30
#
_cell.length_a   1.000
_cell.length_b   1.000
_cell.length_c   1.000
_cell.angle_alpha   90.00
_cell.angle_beta   90.00
_cell.angle_gamma   90.00
#
_symmetry.space_group_name_H-M   'P 1'
#
loop_
_entity.id
_entity.type
_entity.pdbx_description
1 polymer ?
#
loop_
_entity_poly.entity_id
_entity_poly.type
_entity_poly.pdbx_seq_one_letter_code
_entity_poly.pdbx_strand_id
1 'polypeptide(L)'
;MDNTRTIPAEESASTAQHPNYEERIAQVVRGNLTPKIMREQLLTYHENDIAAALDLLKKEDRYRLYSVLNPETLADVLEYSERINEYVGELNLRKRAEVLAHLEPSVAVDYLQEVEKGERAAIIDLMPDDAKQEISLLSSFDEDEIGSRMTTNFVMIHMGISVRQAMRELVEQAADNDNISTIYVADDDGIFAGAIDLKSLIIAREGTELESIIMTSYPYVYANELIEDCIERIKDYSEDSIPVLDQENRLKGVLTAQDVAELIDDEMGEDYARLAGLTAEEDLQEPLSMSIVKRLPWLLVLLGLGLVVSSVVGLFEAVAAGLTIIVAFQSLILDMAGNVGTQSLAVTIRVLMDDQCTGRQKLYLVAKEAKIGLCNGLILGCLSILFIGLYLLLVKGEAAHFAFSISLCAGAALALSMSLSSISGTTIPILFKGLGVDPAVASGPLITTVT
;
A
#
# COMPACT_ATOMS: atom_id res chain seq x y z
N MET A 1 -31.54 63.06 16.94
CA MET A 1 -30.26 62.72 17.64
C MET A 1 -30.35 61.26 17.97
N ASP A 2 -29.89 60.48 17.05
CA ASP A 2 -29.94 59.05 17.20
C ASP A 2 -28.53 58.49 16.86
N ASN A 3 -27.89 57.95 17.89
CA ASN A 3 -26.49 57.61 17.89
C ASN A 3 -26.39 56.06 17.86
N THR A 4 -26.67 55.47 16.69
CA THR A 4 -26.43 54.05 16.44
C THR A 4 -24.94 53.81 16.17
N ARG A 5 -24.20 53.40 17.21
CA ARG A 5 -22.87 52.86 17.06
C ARG A 5 -22.96 51.48 16.41
N THR A 6 -22.58 51.42 15.15
CA THR A 6 -22.23 50.17 14.47
C THR A 6 -20.98 49.59 15.12
N ILE A 7 -21.12 48.40 15.68
CA ILE A 7 -20.01 47.55 16.12
C ILE A 7 -19.43 46.89 14.86
N PRO A 8 -18.12 46.97 14.61
CA PRO A 8 -17.50 46.24 13.51
C PRO A 8 -17.48 44.73 13.84
N ALA A 9 -18.14 43.96 13.01
CA ALA A 9 -17.98 42.52 12.99
C ALA A 9 -16.67 42.17 12.27
N GLU A 10 -15.56 42.17 12.99
CA GLU A 10 -14.29 41.57 12.58
C GLU A 10 -13.58 41.09 13.85
N GLU A 11 -13.97 39.96 14.34
CA GLU A 11 -13.07 39.05 15.02
C GLU A 11 -13.17 37.69 14.34
N SER A 12 -12.21 37.51 13.44
CA SER A 12 -11.81 36.29 12.78
C SER A 12 -12.00 35.08 13.68
N ALA A 13 -12.73 34.10 13.16
CA ALA A 13 -12.63 32.73 13.64
C ALA A 13 -11.13 32.34 13.63
N SER A 14 -10.52 32.36 14.80
CA SER A 14 -9.24 31.72 15.04
C SER A 14 -9.42 30.24 14.65
N THR A 15 -8.98 29.90 13.47
CA THR A 15 -8.61 28.52 13.17
C THR A 15 -7.68 28.09 14.29
N ALA A 16 -8.12 27.15 15.11
CA ALA A 16 -7.29 26.52 16.10
C ALA A 16 -6.08 25.94 15.35
N GLN A 17 -4.98 26.65 15.34
CA GLN A 17 -3.72 26.12 14.85
C GLN A 17 -3.40 24.95 15.76
N HIS A 18 -3.34 23.74 15.21
CA HIS A 18 -2.78 22.60 15.91
C HIS A 18 -1.40 23.03 16.41
N PRO A 19 -1.10 22.82 17.72
CA PRO A 19 0.20 23.19 18.26
C PRO A 19 1.29 22.48 17.44
N ASN A 20 2.24 23.22 16.91
CA ASN A 20 3.38 22.64 16.20
C ASN A 20 4.32 22.02 17.26
N TYR A 21 4.09 20.76 17.58
CA TYR A 21 4.87 20.01 18.57
C TYR A 21 6.29 19.74 18.06
N GLU A 22 6.48 19.49 16.80
CA GLU A 22 7.77 19.23 16.16
C GLU A 22 8.78 20.38 16.40
N GLU A 23 8.36 21.62 16.15
CA GLU A 23 9.19 22.79 16.42
C GLU A 23 9.49 22.99 17.93
N ARG A 24 8.52 22.71 18.79
CA ARG A 24 8.72 22.77 20.24
C ARG A 24 9.73 21.74 20.72
N ILE A 25 9.62 20.50 20.24
CA ILE A 25 10.57 19.42 20.52
C ILE A 25 11.96 19.79 20.00
N ALA A 26 12.06 20.30 18.78
CA ALA A 26 13.31 20.78 18.22
C ALA A 26 13.94 21.91 19.10
N GLN A 27 13.13 22.81 19.65
CA GLN A 27 13.61 23.85 20.59
C GLN A 27 14.08 23.26 21.92
N VAL A 28 13.39 22.23 22.44
CA VAL A 28 13.82 21.51 23.69
C VAL A 28 15.18 20.87 23.44
N VAL A 29 15.41 20.21 22.32
CA VAL A 29 16.68 19.54 22.00
C VAL A 29 17.81 20.54 21.79
N ARG A 30 17.56 21.67 21.11
CA ARG A 30 18.54 22.76 20.88
C ARG A 30 18.80 23.57 22.13
N GLY A 31 17.88 23.52 23.08
CA GLY A 31 17.98 24.27 24.33
C GLY A 31 19.18 23.86 25.21
N ASN A 32 19.55 24.73 26.17
CA ASN A 32 20.64 24.45 27.10
C ASN A 32 20.11 23.74 28.35
N LEU A 33 19.39 22.61 28.15
CA LEU A 33 18.82 21.80 29.23
C LEU A 33 19.80 20.72 29.68
N THR A 34 19.70 20.32 30.95
CA THR A 34 20.42 19.12 31.40
C THR A 34 19.80 17.86 30.76
N PRO A 35 20.59 16.79 30.54
CA PRO A 35 20.08 15.55 29.95
C PRO A 35 18.83 15.02 30.66
N LYS A 36 18.77 15.09 31.98
CA LYS A 36 17.61 14.63 32.76
C LYS A 36 16.34 15.43 32.46
N ILE A 37 16.45 16.78 32.47
CA ILE A 37 15.29 17.65 32.21
C ILE A 37 14.85 17.53 30.76
N MET A 38 15.80 17.40 29.81
CA MET A 38 15.48 17.18 28.41
C MET A 38 14.68 15.88 28.22
N ARG A 39 15.13 14.78 28.83
CA ARG A 39 14.42 13.50 28.80
C ARG A 39 13.01 13.61 29.39
N GLU A 40 12.87 14.21 30.57
CA GLU A 40 11.57 14.39 31.22
C GLU A 40 10.59 15.20 30.34
N GLN A 41 11.10 16.20 29.61
CA GLN A 41 10.28 16.97 28.68
C GLN A 41 9.94 16.21 27.41
N LEU A 42 10.88 15.47 26.82
CA LEU A 42 10.64 14.67 25.63
C LEU A 42 9.58 13.60 25.87
N LEU A 43 9.63 12.91 27.01
CA LEU A 43 8.65 11.88 27.38
C LEU A 43 7.24 12.43 27.64
N THR A 44 6.98 13.72 27.53
CA THR A 44 5.63 14.32 27.57
C THR A 44 4.99 14.44 26.18
N TYR A 45 5.74 14.18 25.12
CA TYR A 45 5.26 14.19 23.75
C TYR A 45 5.06 12.77 23.26
N HIS A 46 4.19 12.60 22.26
CA HIS A 46 4.01 11.32 21.57
C HIS A 46 5.25 11.02 20.73
N GLU A 47 5.58 9.75 20.60
CA GLU A 47 6.74 9.25 19.84
C GLU A 47 6.75 9.74 18.41
N ASN A 48 5.59 9.74 17.75
CA ASN A 48 5.41 10.28 16.39
C ASN A 48 5.80 11.76 16.25
N ASP A 49 5.43 12.61 17.24
CA ASP A 49 5.82 14.02 17.24
C ASP A 49 7.34 14.19 17.42
N ILE A 50 7.97 13.28 18.18
CA ILE A 50 9.43 13.26 18.36
C ILE A 50 10.13 12.81 17.08
N ALA A 51 9.59 11.80 16.39
CA ALA A 51 10.08 11.33 15.10
C ALA A 51 10.04 12.44 14.04
N ALA A 52 8.91 13.11 13.90
CA ALA A 52 8.76 14.24 12.98
C ALA A 52 9.74 15.39 13.31
N ALA A 53 10.07 15.61 14.58
CA ALA A 53 11.06 16.60 14.97
C ALA A 53 12.50 16.24 14.54
N LEU A 54 12.83 14.96 14.34
CA LEU A 54 14.15 14.52 13.86
C LEU A 54 14.52 15.15 12.51
N ASP A 55 13.55 15.30 11.61
CA ASP A 55 13.74 15.91 10.30
C ASP A 55 14.08 17.40 10.37
N LEU A 56 13.65 18.08 11.43
CA LEU A 56 13.96 19.47 11.68
C LEU A 56 15.32 19.67 12.37
N LEU A 57 15.90 18.59 12.93
CA LEU A 57 17.15 18.64 13.69
C LEU A 57 18.37 18.43 12.79
N LYS A 58 19.46 19.16 13.11
CA LYS A 58 20.76 18.85 12.55
C LYS A 58 21.34 17.60 13.22
N LYS A 59 22.28 16.96 12.54
CA LYS A 59 22.92 15.73 13.01
C LYS A 59 23.50 15.86 14.44
N GLU A 60 24.11 16.99 14.76
CA GLU A 60 24.65 17.25 16.10
C GLU A 60 23.55 17.30 17.18
N ASP A 61 22.38 17.86 16.84
CA ASP A 61 21.23 17.93 17.73
C ASP A 61 20.58 16.55 17.90
N ARG A 62 20.50 15.77 16.81
CA ARG A 62 20.03 14.37 16.87
C ARG A 62 20.91 13.51 17.78
N TYR A 63 22.23 13.65 17.72
CA TYR A 63 23.13 12.95 18.64
C TYR A 63 22.87 13.29 20.11
N ARG A 64 22.49 14.54 20.41
CA ARG A 64 22.09 14.91 21.79
C ARG A 64 20.79 14.17 22.19
N LEU A 65 19.80 14.13 21.32
CA LEU A 65 18.54 13.40 21.53
C LEU A 65 18.84 11.91 21.75
N TYR A 66 19.60 11.29 20.84
CA TYR A 66 19.98 9.88 20.97
C TYR A 66 20.73 9.57 22.27
N SER A 67 21.51 10.50 22.82
CA SER A 67 22.23 10.29 24.06
C SER A 67 21.36 10.36 25.30
N VAL A 68 20.18 10.98 25.20
CA VAL A 68 19.27 11.24 26.33
C VAL A 68 18.20 10.16 26.42
N LEU A 69 17.73 9.61 25.29
CA LEU A 69 16.76 8.54 25.26
C LEU A 69 17.44 7.17 25.50
N ASN A 70 16.77 6.29 26.24
CA ASN A 70 17.16 4.89 26.34
C ASN A 70 16.89 4.16 25.01
N PRO A 71 17.48 2.99 24.76
CA PRO A 71 17.33 2.25 23.51
C PRO A 71 15.86 1.93 23.15
N GLU A 72 15.06 1.48 24.11
CA GLU A 72 13.64 1.17 23.99
C GLU A 72 12.85 2.40 23.49
N THR A 73 12.80 3.50 24.23
CA THR A 73 12.09 4.72 23.81
C THR A 73 12.64 5.30 22.49
N LEU A 74 13.92 5.07 22.18
CA LEU A 74 14.49 5.51 20.92
C LEU A 74 14.01 4.61 19.77
N ALA A 75 13.82 3.31 20.00
CA ALA A 75 13.21 2.39 19.05
C ALA A 75 11.77 2.83 18.73
N ASP A 76 10.94 3.02 19.78
CA ASP A 76 9.56 3.49 19.65
C ASP A 76 9.45 4.78 18.82
N VAL A 77 10.37 5.72 19.00
CA VAL A 77 10.42 6.96 18.22
C VAL A 77 10.82 6.70 16.76
N LEU A 78 11.81 5.83 16.54
CA LEU A 78 12.34 5.60 15.18
C LEU A 78 11.39 4.81 14.29
N GLU A 79 10.52 3.97 14.84
CA GLU A 79 9.47 3.25 14.11
C GLU A 79 8.48 4.17 13.40
N TYR A 80 8.26 5.39 13.93
CA TYR A 80 7.41 6.39 13.26
C TYR A 80 8.14 7.19 12.18
N SER A 81 9.42 6.90 11.87
CA SER A 81 10.20 7.69 10.92
C SER A 81 10.35 7.00 9.59
N GLU A 82 9.95 7.65 8.49
CA GLU A 82 10.24 7.20 7.11
C GLU A 82 11.75 7.10 6.81
N ARG A 83 12.62 7.73 7.62
CA ARG A 83 14.07 7.74 7.45
C ARG A 83 14.79 6.88 8.49
N ILE A 84 14.15 5.83 8.96
CA ILE A 84 14.66 4.97 10.04
C ILE A 84 16.08 4.46 9.72
N ASN A 85 16.34 4.01 8.49
CA ASN A 85 17.64 3.46 8.06
C ASN A 85 18.76 4.50 8.19
N GLU A 86 18.49 5.76 7.88
CA GLU A 86 19.48 6.85 8.06
C GLU A 86 19.75 7.10 9.55
N TYR A 87 18.71 7.22 10.37
CA TYR A 87 18.86 7.56 11.78
C TYR A 87 19.46 6.41 12.60
N VAL A 88 19.08 5.17 12.34
CA VAL A 88 19.73 3.98 12.91
C VAL A 88 21.19 3.92 12.49
N GLY A 89 21.51 4.23 11.21
CA GLY A 89 22.87 4.32 10.70
C GLY A 89 23.75 5.39 11.37
N GLU A 90 23.15 6.43 11.97
CA GLU A 90 23.89 7.45 12.73
C GLU A 90 24.34 6.97 14.12
N LEU A 91 23.74 5.90 14.66
CA LEU A 91 24.06 5.37 15.98
C LEU A 91 25.42 4.63 15.96
N ASN A 92 26.12 4.65 17.09
CA ASN A 92 27.29 3.78 17.25
C ASN A 92 26.86 2.32 17.30
N LEU A 93 27.76 1.41 16.92
CA LEU A 93 27.46 -0.02 16.72
C LEU A 93 26.74 -0.69 17.91
N ARG A 94 27.16 -0.37 19.13
CA ARG A 94 26.54 -0.94 20.33
C ARG A 94 25.11 -0.45 20.54
N LYS A 95 24.91 0.88 20.48
CA LYS A 95 23.57 1.47 20.65
C LYS A 95 22.66 1.08 19.53
N ARG A 96 23.19 0.91 18.31
CA ARG A 96 22.46 0.40 17.15
C ARG A 96 21.94 -1.01 17.41
N ALA A 97 22.78 -1.92 17.89
CA ALA A 97 22.37 -3.26 18.26
C ALA A 97 21.32 -3.29 19.38
N GLU A 98 21.46 -2.41 20.39
CA GLU A 98 20.49 -2.26 21.47
C GLU A 98 19.14 -1.70 20.97
N VAL A 99 19.14 -0.73 20.05
CA VAL A 99 17.91 -0.16 19.46
C VAL A 99 17.24 -1.16 18.54
N LEU A 100 17.99 -1.81 17.65
CA LEU A 100 17.44 -2.82 16.75
C LEU A 100 16.84 -4.02 17.49
N ALA A 101 17.30 -4.31 18.70
CA ALA A 101 16.73 -5.36 19.53
C ALA A 101 15.38 -4.99 20.17
N HIS A 102 15.01 -3.69 20.17
CA HIS A 102 13.73 -3.19 20.66
C HIS A 102 12.79 -2.74 19.53
N LEU A 103 13.28 -2.62 18.29
CA LEU A 103 12.44 -2.39 17.14
C LEU A 103 11.57 -3.60 16.83
N GLU A 104 10.47 -3.38 16.14
CA GLU A 104 9.70 -4.46 15.52
C GLU A 104 10.66 -5.39 14.74
N PRO A 105 10.60 -6.70 14.95
CA PRO A 105 11.57 -7.63 14.34
C PRO A 105 11.62 -7.57 12.81
N SER A 106 10.50 -7.32 12.13
CA SER A 106 10.43 -7.10 10.67
C SER A 106 11.28 -5.90 10.23
N VAL A 107 11.11 -4.76 10.89
CA VAL A 107 11.86 -3.52 10.63
C VAL A 107 13.36 -3.72 10.89
N ALA A 108 13.71 -4.46 11.95
CA ALA A 108 15.10 -4.79 12.22
C ALA A 108 15.72 -5.70 11.15
N VAL A 109 14.96 -6.66 10.61
CA VAL A 109 15.37 -7.53 9.50
C VAL A 109 15.60 -6.71 8.24
N ASP A 110 14.67 -5.83 7.86
CA ASP A 110 14.77 -4.98 6.69
C ASP A 110 16.03 -4.11 6.75
N TYR A 111 16.29 -3.45 7.88
CA TYR A 111 17.53 -2.69 8.08
C TYR A 111 18.78 -3.57 7.93
N LEU A 112 18.79 -4.76 8.54
CA LEU A 112 19.94 -5.65 8.49
C LEU A 112 20.20 -6.20 7.09
N GLN A 113 19.20 -6.30 6.22
CA GLN A 113 19.40 -6.71 4.82
C GLN A 113 20.16 -5.66 4.00
N GLU A 114 19.94 -4.38 4.27
CA GLU A 114 20.62 -3.27 3.57
C GLU A 114 22.09 -3.10 4.01
N VAL A 115 22.45 -3.55 5.21
CA VAL A 115 23.80 -3.35 5.78
C VAL A 115 24.80 -4.38 5.22
N GLU A 116 26.06 -3.97 5.03
CA GLU A 116 27.16 -4.86 4.60
C GLU A 116 27.30 -6.10 5.52
N LYS A 117 27.59 -7.24 4.92
CA LYS A 117 27.66 -8.54 5.64
C LYS A 117 28.54 -8.52 6.91
N GLY A 118 29.67 -7.76 6.87
CA GLY A 118 30.58 -7.67 8.01
C GLY A 118 29.98 -6.86 9.18
N GLU A 119 29.32 -5.77 8.87
CA GLU A 119 28.66 -4.91 9.84
C GLU A 119 27.41 -5.59 10.41
N ARG A 120 26.61 -6.23 9.57
CA ARG A 120 25.46 -7.04 9.95
C ARG A 120 25.84 -8.09 11.01
N ALA A 121 26.90 -8.87 10.75
CA ALA A 121 27.37 -9.87 11.69
C ALA A 121 27.80 -9.28 13.04
N ALA A 122 28.46 -8.11 13.02
CA ALA A 122 28.87 -7.42 14.24
C ALA A 122 27.69 -6.86 15.05
N ILE A 123 26.63 -6.38 14.37
CA ILE A 123 25.41 -5.91 15.01
C ILE A 123 24.71 -7.09 15.69
N ILE A 124 24.46 -8.17 14.96
CA ILE A 124 23.79 -9.37 15.47
C ILE A 124 24.57 -9.96 16.65
N ASP A 125 25.90 -9.99 16.61
CA ASP A 125 26.70 -10.52 17.71
C ASP A 125 26.51 -9.73 19.02
N LEU A 126 26.25 -8.45 18.93
CA LEU A 126 26.01 -7.55 20.07
C LEU A 126 24.57 -7.56 20.61
N MET A 127 23.61 -8.13 19.88
CA MET A 127 22.21 -8.20 20.30
C MET A 127 22.00 -9.22 21.44
N PRO A 128 20.94 -9.08 22.26
CA PRO A 128 20.44 -10.14 23.15
C PRO A 128 20.09 -11.42 22.42
N ASP A 129 20.12 -12.54 23.11
CA ASP A 129 19.92 -13.87 22.48
C ASP A 129 18.46 -14.10 22.02
N ASP A 130 17.48 -13.50 22.68
CA ASP A 130 16.07 -13.47 22.31
C ASP A 130 15.86 -12.73 20.99
N ALA A 131 16.32 -11.50 20.86
CA ALA A 131 16.25 -10.73 19.62
C ALA A 131 16.97 -11.44 18.44
N LYS A 132 18.10 -12.13 18.70
CA LYS A 132 18.76 -12.95 17.68
C LYS A 132 17.89 -14.08 17.16
N GLN A 133 17.15 -14.74 18.05
CA GLN A 133 16.26 -15.84 17.67
C GLN A 133 15.10 -15.34 16.83
N GLU A 134 14.49 -14.22 17.19
CA GLU A 134 13.41 -13.57 16.44
C GLU A 134 13.86 -13.14 15.05
N ILE A 135 14.95 -12.39 14.94
CA ILE A 135 15.55 -12.01 13.67
C ILE A 135 15.89 -13.21 12.80
N SER A 136 16.44 -14.29 13.42
CA SER A 136 16.72 -15.52 12.69
C SER A 136 15.47 -16.23 12.20
N LEU A 137 14.40 -16.20 12.97
CA LEU A 137 13.10 -16.77 12.59
C LEU A 137 12.52 -16.02 11.39
N LEU A 138 12.39 -14.69 11.48
CA LEU A 138 11.82 -13.89 10.40
C LEU A 138 12.69 -13.95 9.13
N SER A 139 14.01 -13.89 9.26
CA SER A 139 14.94 -14.01 8.14
C SER A 139 14.94 -15.39 7.46
N SER A 140 14.22 -16.38 8.01
CA SER A 140 14.08 -17.69 7.39
C SER A 140 12.96 -17.77 6.37
N PHE A 141 12.10 -16.76 6.32
CA PHE A 141 11.02 -16.61 5.35
C PHE A 141 11.45 -15.70 4.19
N ASP A 142 10.84 -15.89 3.03
CA ASP A 142 11.01 -14.99 1.90
C ASP A 142 10.24 -13.67 2.17
N GLU A 143 10.66 -12.57 1.54
CA GLU A 143 10.07 -11.22 1.78
C GLU A 143 8.58 -11.13 1.44
N ASP A 144 8.11 -11.94 0.51
CA ASP A 144 6.72 -12.06 0.08
C ASP A 144 5.89 -13.06 0.89
N GLU A 145 6.51 -13.78 1.87
CA GLU A 145 5.81 -14.68 2.77
C GLU A 145 5.34 -13.96 4.05
N ILE A 146 4.17 -14.31 4.57
CA ILE A 146 3.59 -13.75 5.80
C ILE A 146 4.54 -13.85 7.01
N GLY A 147 5.32 -14.92 7.09
CA GLY A 147 6.25 -15.15 8.18
C GLY A 147 7.35 -14.09 8.30
N SER A 148 7.65 -13.35 7.21
CA SER A 148 8.61 -12.24 7.22
C SER A 148 8.08 -10.99 7.92
N ARG A 149 6.75 -10.85 8.04
CA ARG A 149 6.03 -9.68 8.55
C ARG A 149 5.37 -9.89 9.92
N MET A 150 5.47 -11.10 10.49
CA MET A 150 4.86 -11.40 11.78
C MET A 150 5.69 -10.84 12.93
N THR A 151 5.00 -10.54 14.05
CA THR A 151 5.66 -10.29 15.34
C THR A 151 5.53 -11.50 16.25
N THR A 152 6.52 -11.70 17.13
CA THR A 152 6.46 -12.73 18.18
C THR A 152 5.91 -12.18 19.50
N ASN A 153 5.53 -10.91 19.53
CA ASN A 153 4.96 -10.19 20.66
C ASN A 153 3.46 -10.54 20.81
N PHE A 154 3.15 -11.65 21.49
CA PHE A 154 1.78 -12.10 21.74
C PHE A 154 1.68 -12.90 23.05
N VAL A 155 0.46 -13.00 23.58
CA VAL A 155 0.15 -13.82 24.77
C VAL A 155 -0.50 -15.12 24.37
N MET A 156 0.05 -16.25 24.87
CA MET A 156 -0.50 -17.57 24.67
C MET A 156 -0.74 -18.28 26.02
N ILE A 157 -1.90 -18.93 26.15
CA ILE A 157 -2.26 -19.75 27.29
C ILE A 157 -2.62 -21.17 26.85
N HIS A 158 -2.61 -22.14 27.78
CA HIS A 158 -2.98 -23.52 27.48
C HIS A 158 -4.48 -23.78 27.73
N MET A 159 -5.05 -24.72 27.00
CA MET A 159 -6.40 -25.25 27.27
C MET A 159 -6.47 -25.96 28.63
N GLY A 160 -7.67 -26.14 29.16
CA GLY A 160 -7.90 -26.92 30.39
C GLY A 160 -7.50 -26.25 31.70
N ILE A 161 -7.11 -24.97 31.68
CA ILE A 161 -6.82 -24.19 32.88
C ILE A 161 -8.04 -23.38 33.31
N SER A 162 -8.10 -22.97 34.58
CA SER A 162 -9.16 -22.10 35.07
C SER A 162 -8.96 -20.66 34.61
N VAL A 163 -10.06 -19.88 34.52
CA VAL A 163 -10.03 -18.43 34.24
C VAL A 163 -9.04 -17.69 35.15
N ARG A 164 -8.94 -18.08 36.43
CA ARG A 164 -7.97 -17.47 37.37
C ARG A 164 -6.51 -17.79 36.97
N GLN A 165 -6.23 -18.98 36.48
CA GLN A 165 -4.89 -19.36 36.00
C GLN A 165 -4.56 -18.65 34.70
N ALA A 166 -5.51 -18.60 33.74
CA ALA A 166 -5.39 -17.86 32.49
C ALA A 166 -5.07 -16.36 32.74
N MET A 167 -5.79 -15.74 33.68
CA MET A 167 -5.52 -14.36 34.06
C MET A 167 -4.12 -14.17 34.69
N ARG A 168 -3.62 -15.15 35.42
CA ARG A 168 -2.26 -15.10 35.99
C ARG A 168 -1.22 -15.20 34.90
N GLU A 169 -1.36 -16.16 33.99
CA GLU A 169 -0.44 -16.35 32.87
C GLU A 169 -0.45 -15.11 31.96
N LEU A 170 -1.61 -14.51 31.71
CA LEU A 170 -1.71 -13.24 31.00
C LEU A 170 -0.90 -12.13 31.69
N VAL A 171 -1.07 -11.94 33.00
CA VAL A 171 -0.38 -10.88 33.75
C VAL A 171 1.15 -11.10 33.77
N GLU A 172 1.58 -12.36 33.84
CA GLU A 172 3.00 -12.71 33.78
C GLU A 172 3.60 -12.38 32.40
N GLN A 173 2.90 -12.73 31.31
CA GLN A 173 3.35 -12.47 29.95
C GLN A 173 3.19 -11.02 29.51
N ALA A 174 2.20 -10.29 30.04
CA ALA A 174 1.97 -8.88 29.73
C ALA A 174 3.07 -7.94 30.25
N ALA A 175 4.04 -8.43 31.02
CA ALA A 175 5.21 -7.66 31.41
C ALA A 175 6.21 -7.50 30.25
N ASP A 176 6.21 -8.47 29.32
CA ASP A 176 7.17 -8.55 28.22
C ASP A 176 6.47 -8.46 26.83
N ASN A 177 5.13 -8.37 26.80
CA ASN A 177 4.34 -8.31 25.57
C ASN A 177 3.32 -7.17 25.61
N ASP A 178 3.27 -6.35 24.58
CA ASP A 178 2.33 -5.23 24.42
C ASP A 178 1.01 -5.65 23.76
N ASN A 179 1.05 -6.68 22.91
CA ASN A 179 -0.12 -7.18 22.19
C ASN A 179 -0.93 -8.15 23.03
N ILE A 180 -1.68 -7.60 23.99
CA ILE A 180 -2.46 -8.35 24.99
C ILE A 180 -3.98 -8.36 24.75
N SER A 181 -4.45 -7.62 23.74
CA SER A 181 -5.90 -7.50 23.43
C SER A 181 -6.50 -8.84 23.04
N THR A 182 -5.73 -9.68 22.35
CA THR A 182 -6.08 -11.03 21.96
C THR A 182 -5.16 -12.02 22.65
N ILE A 183 -5.75 -13.00 23.35
CA ILE A 183 -5.04 -14.08 24.04
C ILE A 183 -5.23 -15.35 23.22
N TYR A 184 -4.15 -15.94 22.75
CA TYR A 184 -4.19 -17.17 21.97
C TYR A 184 -4.22 -18.39 22.86
N VAL A 185 -4.95 -19.41 22.44
CA VAL A 185 -5.10 -20.66 23.19
C VAL A 185 -4.55 -21.81 22.38
N ALA A 186 -3.64 -22.58 22.99
CA ALA A 186 -3.10 -23.81 22.42
C ALA A 186 -3.48 -25.00 23.27
N ASP A 187 -3.51 -26.20 22.66
CA ASP A 187 -3.65 -27.46 23.37
C ASP A 187 -2.31 -27.91 24.01
N ASP A 188 -2.31 -29.09 24.64
CA ASP A 188 -1.12 -29.67 25.30
C ASP A 188 0.01 -30.00 24.32
N ASP A 189 -0.27 -30.15 23.03
CA ASP A 189 0.70 -30.40 21.96
C ASP A 189 1.20 -29.09 21.30
N GLY A 190 0.68 -27.93 21.74
CA GLY A 190 1.01 -26.61 21.23
C GLY A 190 0.26 -26.25 19.95
N ILE A 191 -0.79 -26.99 19.60
CA ILE A 191 -1.63 -26.73 18.43
C ILE A 191 -2.61 -25.61 18.75
N PHE A 192 -2.74 -24.66 17.85
CA PHE A 192 -3.68 -23.53 17.98
C PHE A 192 -5.12 -24.02 18.08
N ALA A 193 -5.82 -23.64 19.16
CA ALA A 193 -7.18 -24.05 19.44
C ALA A 193 -8.20 -22.90 19.26
N GLY A 194 -7.76 -21.66 19.32
CA GLY A 194 -8.61 -20.48 19.21
C GLY A 194 -8.05 -19.27 19.93
N ALA A 195 -8.85 -18.23 20.07
CA ALA A 195 -8.47 -17.00 20.75
C ALA A 195 -9.53 -16.55 21.75
N ILE A 196 -9.11 -15.74 22.72
CA ILE A 196 -9.96 -15.10 23.72
C ILE A 196 -9.71 -13.60 23.66
N ASP A 197 -10.75 -12.80 23.52
CA ASP A 197 -10.69 -11.36 23.70
C ASP A 197 -10.40 -11.04 25.18
N LEU A 198 -9.47 -10.17 25.45
CA LEU A 198 -9.09 -9.71 26.79
C LEU A 198 -10.30 -9.27 27.61
N LYS A 199 -11.23 -8.54 27.01
CA LYS A 199 -12.47 -8.13 27.67
C LYS A 199 -13.30 -9.33 28.13
N SER A 200 -13.40 -10.37 27.32
CA SER A 200 -14.13 -11.60 27.65
C SER A 200 -13.49 -12.32 28.83
N LEU A 201 -12.17 -12.36 28.91
CA LEU A 201 -11.44 -12.93 30.03
C LEU A 201 -11.62 -12.10 31.31
N ILE A 202 -11.56 -10.76 31.22
CA ILE A 202 -11.74 -9.83 32.37
C ILE A 202 -13.14 -9.95 32.99
N ILE A 203 -14.19 -10.10 32.17
CA ILE A 203 -15.57 -10.19 32.67
C ILE A 203 -15.97 -11.61 33.08
N ALA A 204 -15.18 -12.62 32.73
CA ALA A 204 -15.45 -14.01 33.12
C ALA A 204 -15.42 -14.17 34.63
N ARG A 205 -16.40 -14.94 35.17
CA ARG A 205 -16.48 -15.24 36.58
C ARG A 205 -15.59 -16.44 36.92
N GLU A 206 -15.20 -16.54 38.19
CA GLU A 206 -14.30 -17.62 38.70
C GLU A 206 -14.82 -19.05 38.42
N GLY A 207 -16.11 -19.24 38.23
CA GLY A 207 -16.74 -20.54 37.90
C GLY A 207 -17.04 -20.74 36.41
N THR A 208 -16.60 -19.82 35.54
CA THR A 208 -16.77 -19.94 34.09
C THR A 208 -15.74 -20.97 33.56
N GLU A 209 -16.18 -21.92 32.75
CA GLU A 209 -15.28 -22.80 32.00
C GLU A 209 -14.56 -21.98 30.92
N LEU A 210 -13.24 -22.03 30.88
CA LEU A 210 -12.41 -21.26 29.94
C LEU A 210 -12.82 -21.56 28.49
N GLU A 211 -13.12 -22.82 28.19
CA GLU A 211 -13.51 -23.30 26.87
C GLU A 211 -14.78 -22.61 26.35
N SER A 212 -15.63 -22.13 27.25
CA SER A 212 -16.88 -21.46 26.87
C SER A 212 -16.69 -20.03 26.34
N ILE A 213 -15.51 -19.45 26.55
CA ILE A 213 -15.15 -18.10 26.08
C ILE A 213 -14.10 -18.13 24.97
N ILE A 214 -13.61 -19.31 24.57
CA ILE A 214 -12.69 -19.47 23.44
C ILE A 214 -13.47 -19.35 22.13
N MET A 215 -13.02 -18.47 21.25
CA MET A 215 -13.49 -18.38 19.88
C MET A 215 -12.68 -19.34 19.01
N THR A 216 -13.26 -20.49 18.68
CA THR A 216 -12.61 -21.55 17.91
C THR A 216 -12.61 -21.30 16.40
N SER A 217 -13.47 -20.40 15.90
CA SER A 217 -13.54 -20.00 14.50
C SER A 217 -12.74 -18.72 14.22
N TYR A 218 -11.67 -18.50 14.96
CA TYR A 218 -10.81 -17.33 14.79
C TYR A 218 -10.04 -17.42 13.48
N PRO A 219 -9.89 -16.29 12.72
CA PRO A 219 -9.13 -16.27 11.48
C PRO A 219 -7.64 -16.55 11.75
N TYR A 220 -6.96 -17.18 10.81
CA TYR A 220 -5.53 -17.45 10.89
C TYR A 220 -4.91 -17.50 9.49
N VAL A 221 -3.59 -17.39 9.44
CA VAL A 221 -2.76 -17.53 8.24
C VAL A 221 -1.59 -18.47 8.52
N TYR A 222 -0.98 -19.02 7.46
CA TYR A 222 0.25 -19.81 7.61
C TYR A 222 1.47 -18.95 7.28
N ALA A 223 2.57 -19.18 7.99
CA ALA A 223 3.80 -18.40 7.83
C ALA A 223 4.38 -18.45 6.40
N ASN A 224 4.17 -19.54 5.68
CA ASN A 224 4.64 -19.72 4.30
C ASN A 224 3.58 -19.37 3.23
N GLU A 225 2.49 -18.73 3.59
CA GLU A 225 1.55 -18.18 2.62
C GLU A 225 2.10 -16.86 2.07
N LEU A 226 1.83 -16.61 0.78
CA LEU A 226 2.16 -15.34 0.17
C LEU A 226 1.26 -14.21 0.73
N ILE A 227 1.84 -13.05 0.93
CA ILE A 227 1.13 -11.87 1.44
C ILE A 227 -0.08 -11.55 0.56
N GLU A 228 0.11 -11.50 -0.76
CA GLU A 228 -0.94 -11.23 -1.76
C GLU A 228 -2.15 -12.16 -1.61
N ASP A 229 -1.93 -13.47 -1.38
CA ASP A 229 -2.99 -14.47 -1.24
C ASP A 229 -3.75 -14.36 0.10
N CYS A 230 -3.07 -13.89 1.15
CA CYS A 230 -3.63 -13.82 2.51
C CYS A 230 -4.45 -12.56 2.75
N ILE A 231 -3.97 -11.40 2.28
CA ILE A 231 -4.55 -10.09 2.58
C ILE A 231 -6.04 -10.06 2.24
N GLU A 232 -6.44 -10.53 1.06
CA GLU A 232 -7.84 -10.57 0.63
C GLU A 232 -8.74 -11.36 1.58
N ARG A 233 -8.19 -12.38 2.25
CA ARG A 233 -8.91 -13.22 3.20
C ARG A 233 -9.03 -12.59 4.58
N ILE A 234 -8.00 -11.91 5.06
CA ILE A 234 -7.92 -11.42 6.45
C ILE A 234 -8.41 -9.97 6.63
N LYS A 235 -8.36 -9.14 5.60
CA LYS A 235 -8.72 -7.70 5.68
C LYS A 235 -10.14 -7.42 6.18
N ASP A 236 -11.08 -8.35 6.02
CA ASP A 236 -12.48 -8.17 6.39
C ASP A 236 -12.79 -8.55 7.84
N TYR A 237 -11.85 -9.17 8.56
CA TYR A 237 -12.10 -9.67 9.90
C TYR A 237 -12.09 -8.60 11.00
N SER A 238 -11.36 -7.49 10.81
CA SER A 238 -11.28 -6.38 11.79
C SER A 238 -10.90 -6.83 13.22
N GLU A 239 -10.03 -7.84 13.32
CA GLU A 239 -9.50 -8.33 14.60
C GLU A 239 -8.27 -7.50 15.00
N ASP A 240 -7.96 -7.41 16.30
CA ASP A 240 -6.79 -6.69 16.81
C ASP A 240 -5.47 -7.34 16.37
N SER A 241 -5.47 -8.66 16.20
CA SER A 241 -4.35 -9.40 15.63
C SER A 241 -4.78 -10.75 15.04
N ILE A 242 -4.02 -11.25 14.06
CA ILE A 242 -4.27 -12.51 13.34
C ILE A 242 -3.12 -13.48 13.64
N PRO A 243 -3.38 -14.70 14.13
CA PRO A 243 -2.33 -15.68 14.42
C PRO A 243 -1.71 -16.25 13.14
N VAL A 244 -0.39 -16.33 13.16
CA VAL A 244 0.44 -16.94 12.12
C VAL A 244 0.88 -18.33 12.57
N LEU A 245 0.49 -19.35 11.82
CA LEU A 245 0.70 -20.75 12.15
C LEU A 245 1.79 -21.39 11.27
N ASP A 246 2.44 -22.44 11.79
CA ASP A 246 3.22 -23.32 10.94
C ASP A 246 2.34 -24.42 10.29
N GLN A 247 2.97 -25.29 9.48
CA GLN A 247 2.26 -26.39 8.80
C GLN A 247 1.68 -27.44 9.75
N GLU A 248 2.14 -27.49 10.98
CA GLU A 248 1.64 -28.33 12.07
C GLU A 248 0.55 -27.65 12.90
N ASN A 249 0.06 -26.46 12.47
CA ASN A 249 -0.92 -25.61 13.15
C ASN A 249 -0.46 -25.09 14.53
N ARG A 250 0.84 -24.91 14.72
CA ARG A 250 1.38 -24.29 15.93
C ARG A 250 1.58 -22.81 15.71
N LEU A 251 1.30 -22.03 16.74
CA LEU A 251 1.47 -20.57 16.70
C LEU A 251 2.96 -20.20 16.62
N LYS A 252 3.33 -19.41 15.62
CA LYS A 252 4.68 -18.90 15.40
C LYS A 252 4.80 -17.40 15.69
N GLY A 253 3.77 -16.67 15.40
CA GLY A 253 3.71 -15.22 15.57
C GLY A 253 2.29 -14.73 15.34
N VAL A 254 2.15 -13.43 15.25
CA VAL A 254 0.88 -12.77 14.94
C VAL A 254 1.12 -11.61 13.96
N LEU A 255 0.11 -11.26 13.20
CA LEU A 255 0.03 -9.98 12.49
C LEU A 255 -0.89 -9.08 13.29
N THR A 256 -0.45 -7.91 13.66
CA THR A 256 -1.30 -6.91 14.33
C THR A 256 -2.23 -6.25 13.31
N ALA A 257 -3.28 -5.58 13.78
CA ALA A 257 -4.14 -4.78 12.90
C ALA A 257 -3.36 -3.69 12.15
N GLN A 258 -2.28 -3.18 12.74
CA GLN A 258 -1.38 -2.22 12.09
C GLN A 258 -0.61 -2.90 10.96
N ASP A 259 0.02 -4.07 11.20
CA ASP A 259 0.74 -4.82 10.16
C ASP A 259 -0.17 -5.15 8.97
N VAL A 260 -1.41 -5.59 9.25
CA VAL A 260 -2.41 -5.85 8.21
C VAL A 260 -2.74 -4.59 7.41
N ALA A 261 -2.85 -3.43 8.08
CA ALA A 261 -3.11 -2.16 7.39
C ALA A 261 -1.92 -1.72 6.53
N GLU A 262 -0.69 -1.89 7.00
CA GLU A 262 0.54 -1.59 6.25
C GLU A 262 0.67 -2.52 5.04
N LEU A 263 0.47 -3.82 5.21
CA LEU A 263 0.49 -4.79 4.11
C LEU A 263 -0.56 -4.49 3.03
N ILE A 264 -1.75 -4.01 3.42
CA ILE A 264 -2.78 -3.58 2.47
C ILE A 264 -2.33 -2.33 1.71
N ASP A 265 -1.69 -1.37 2.37
CA ASP A 265 -1.21 -0.14 1.75
C ASP A 265 -0.07 -0.42 0.77
N ASP A 266 0.89 -1.25 1.15
CA ASP A 266 1.99 -1.72 0.30
C ASP A 266 1.45 -2.43 -0.96
N GLU A 267 0.51 -3.38 -0.82
CA GLU A 267 -0.08 -4.09 -1.94
C GLU A 267 -0.85 -3.14 -2.88
N MET A 268 -1.58 -2.18 -2.31
CA MET A 268 -2.25 -1.15 -3.11
C MET A 268 -1.25 -0.24 -3.84
N GLY A 269 -0.13 0.08 -3.24
CA GLY A 269 0.97 0.84 -3.84
C GLY A 269 1.60 0.08 -5.02
N GLU A 270 1.88 -1.21 -4.84
CA GLU A 270 2.40 -2.07 -5.90
C GLU A 270 1.41 -2.22 -7.06
N ASP A 271 0.13 -2.47 -6.79
CA ASP A 271 -0.92 -2.53 -7.80
C ASP A 271 -1.02 -1.24 -8.60
N TYR A 272 -0.92 -0.09 -7.92
CA TYR A 272 -0.90 1.21 -8.57
C TYR A 272 0.33 1.40 -9.46
N ALA A 273 1.50 0.99 -8.99
CA ALA A 273 2.73 1.02 -9.76
C ALA A 273 2.65 0.13 -11.01
N ARG A 274 2.17 -1.10 -10.87
CA ARG A 274 1.93 -2.04 -11.99
C ARG A 274 0.93 -1.48 -13.00
N LEU A 275 -0.17 -0.89 -12.54
CA LEU A 275 -1.15 -0.20 -13.40
C LEU A 275 -0.54 0.94 -14.20
N ALA A 276 0.42 1.67 -13.61
CA ALA A 276 1.19 2.71 -14.28
C ALA A 276 2.26 2.17 -15.26
N GLY A 277 2.54 0.88 -15.23
CA GLY A 277 3.55 0.22 -16.06
C GLY A 277 4.95 0.25 -15.44
N LEU A 278 5.03 0.31 -14.11
CA LEU A 278 6.25 0.11 -13.33
C LEU A 278 6.40 -1.36 -12.93
N THR A 279 7.60 -1.78 -12.58
CA THR A 279 7.84 -3.15 -12.08
C THR A 279 7.69 -3.25 -10.56
N ALA A 280 7.77 -2.14 -9.85
CA ALA A 280 7.57 -2.02 -8.42
C ALA A 280 7.24 -0.57 -8.05
N GLU A 281 6.78 -0.34 -6.84
CA GLU A 281 6.57 0.98 -6.28
C GLU A 281 7.87 1.81 -6.28
N GLU A 282 7.75 3.14 -6.42
CA GLU A 282 8.87 4.08 -6.51
C GLU A 282 8.79 5.10 -5.38
N ASP A 283 9.86 5.18 -4.59
CA ASP A 283 10.01 6.19 -3.54
C ASP A 283 10.68 7.47 -4.09
N LEU A 284 10.28 8.61 -3.52
CA LEU A 284 10.85 9.93 -3.85
C LEU A 284 12.37 10.01 -3.57
N GLN A 285 12.88 9.25 -2.62
CA GLN A 285 14.29 9.26 -2.21
C GLN A 285 15.17 8.25 -2.96
N GLU A 286 14.57 7.43 -3.82
CA GLU A 286 15.33 6.45 -4.60
C GLU A 286 16.37 7.07 -5.54
N PRO A 287 17.54 6.42 -5.71
CA PRO A 287 18.52 6.86 -6.68
C PRO A 287 18.00 6.70 -8.11
N LEU A 288 18.32 7.66 -8.98
CA LEU A 288 17.87 7.70 -10.39
C LEU A 288 18.10 6.36 -11.14
N SER A 289 19.15 5.62 -10.81
CA SER A 289 19.45 4.33 -11.42
C SER A 289 18.39 3.28 -11.11
N MET A 290 17.82 3.28 -9.91
CA MET A 290 16.77 2.35 -9.49
C MET A 290 15.45 2.69 -10.19
N SER A 291 15.05 3.96 -10.22
CA SER A 291 13.88 4.42 -10.97
C SER A 291 13.94 4.04 -12.46
N ILE A 292 15.12 4.13 -13.09
CA ILE A 292 15.31 3.69 -14.48
C ILE A 292 15.10 2.18 -14.60
N VAL A 293 15.66 1.38 -13.70
CA VAL A 293 15.52 -0.08 -13.72
C VAL A 293 14.07 -0.52 -13.56
N LYS A 294 13.30 0.16 -12.72
CA LYS A 294 11.87 -0.13 -12.51
C LYS A 294 11.01 0.22 -13.74
N ARG A 295 11.39 1.20 -14.55
CA ARG A 295 10.60 1.68 -15.70
C ARG A 295 11.03 1.07 -17.04
N LEU A 296 12.33 0.87 -17.25
CA LEU A 296 12.90 0.53 -18.55
C LEU A 296 12.41 -0.80 -19.13
N PRO A 297 12.27 -1.90 -18.38
CA PRO A 297 11.83 -3.18 -18.91
C PRO A 297 10.47 -3.08 -19.62
N TRP A 298 9.52 -2.41 -18.97
CA TRP A 298 8.18 -2.24 -19.51
C TRP A 298 8.17 -1.33 -20.75
N LEU A 299 8.94 -0.24 -20.73
CA LEU A 299 9.08 0.65 -21.88
C LEU A 299 9.68 -0.06 -23.11
N LEU A 300 10.58 -1.02 -22.92
CA LEU A 300 11.14 -1.83 -24.01
C LEU A 300 10.08 -2.77 -24.61
N VAL A 301 9.25 -3.39 -23.77
CA VAL A 301 8.11 -4.21 -24.26
C VAL A 301 7.15 -3.36 -25.10
N LEU A 302 6.77 -2.17 -24.59
CA LEU A 302 5.90 -1.23 -25.30
C LEU A 302 6.51 -0.72 -26.60
N LEU A 303 7.81 -0.46 -26.63
CA LEU A 303 8.52 -0.08 -27.85
C LEU A 303 8.43 -1.18 -28.91
N GLY A 304 8.66 -2.43 -28.51
CA GLY A 304 8.53 -3.58 -29.42
C GLY A 304 7.10 -3.74 -29.95
N LEU A 305 6.11 -3.62 -29.07
CA LEU A 305 4.70 -3.70 -29.44
C LEU A 305 4.30 -2.54 -30.37
N GLY A 306 4.77 -1.32 -30.09
CA GLY A 306 4.55 -0.14 -30.92
C GLY A 306 5.11 -0.28 -32.34
N LEU A 307 6.25 -0.99 -32.51
CA LEU A 307 6.80 -1.30 -33.83
C LEU A 307 5.89 -2.25 -34.61
N VAL A 308 5.30 -3.23 -33.95
CA VAL A 308 4.32 -4.15 -34.56
C VAL A 308 3.09 -3.37 -35.01
N VAL A 309 2.51 -2.56 -34.12
CA VAL A 309 1.35 -1.70 -34.44
C VAL A 309 1.66 -0.77 -35.61
N SER A 310 2.80 -0.08 -35.60
CA SER A 310 3.24 0.79 -36.70
C SER A 310 3.34 0.05 -38.03
N SER A 311 3.81 -1.21 -37.99
CA SER A 311 3.90 -2.04 -39.20
C SER A 311 2.51 -2.37 -39.76
N VAL A 312 1.53 -2.65 -38.91
CA VAL A 312 0.13 -2.89 -39.30
C VAL A 312 -0.48 -1.61 -39.89
N VAL A 313 -0.30 -0.45 -39.24
CA VAL A 313 -0.79 0.85 -39.74
C VAL A 313 -0.21 1.17 -41.10
N GLY A 314 1.09 0.87 -41.32
CA GLY A 314 1.78 1.06 -42.61
C GLY A 314 1.14 0.31 -43.79
N LEU A 315 0.44 -0.80 -43.56
CA LEU A 315 -0.30 -1.52 -44.62
C LEU A 315 -1.43 -0.68 -45.20
N PHE A 316 -1.95 0.29 -44.45
CA PHE A 316 -3.07 1.16 -44.85
C PHE A 316 -2.62 2.55 -45.32
N GLU A 317 -1.31 2.81 -45.34
CA GLU A 317 -0.74 4.14 -45.69
C GLU A 317 -1.21 4.62 -47.07
N ALA A 318 -1.31 3.74 -48.08
CA ALA A 318 -1.75 4.10 -49.41
C ALA A 318 -3.24 4.60 -49.45
N VAL A 319 -4.07 4.10 -48.55
CA VAL A 319 -5.47 4.55 -48.40
C VAL A 319 -5.52 5.91 -47.68
N ALA A 320 -4.70 6.10 -46.66
CA ALA A 320 -4.63 7.32 -45.88
C ALA A 320 -4.00 8.49 -46.66
N ALA A 321 -3.02 8.22 -47.53
CA ALA A 321 -2.33 9.23 -48.33
C ALA A 321 -3.29 10.01 -49.28
N GLY A 322 -4.38 9.40 -49.71
CA GLY A 322 -5.40 10.08 -50.53
C GLY A 322 -6.27 11.10 -49.80
N LEU A 323 -6.25 11.09 -48.46
CA LEU A 323 -7.09 11.94 -47.60
C LEU A 323 -6.31 12.49 -46.42
N THR A 324 -5.31 13.34 -46.69
CA THR A 324 -4.41 13.94 -45.69
C THR A 324 -5.13 14.61 -44.52
N ILE A 325 -6.35 15.09 -44.76
CA ILE A 325 -7.18 15.76 -43.74
C ILE A 325 -7.68 14.78 -42.67
N ILE A 326 -7.89 13.50 -43.01
CA ILE A 326 -8.31 12.45 -42.04
C ILE A 326 -7.17 12.13 -41.08
N VAL A 327 -5.92 12.12 -41.55
CA VAL A 327 -4.73 11.86 -40.74
C VAL A 327 -4.62 12.86 -39.59
N ALA A 328 -5.08 14.11 -39.77
CA ALA A 328 -5.09 15.10 -38.72
C ALA A 328 -5.99 14.74 -37.51
N PHE A 329 -6.99 13.90 -37.72
CA PHE A 329 -7.91 13.48 -36.65
C PHE A 329 -7.57 12.08 -36.08
N GLN A 330 -6.56 11.41 -36.65
CA GLN A 330 -6.10 10.08 -36.17
C GLN A 330 -5.64 10.16 -34.69
N SER A 331 -4.88 11.19 -34.34
CA SER A 331 -4.42 11.39 -32.97
C SER A 331 -5.57 11.55 -31.98
N LEU A 332 -6.63 12.30 -32.35
CA LEU A 332 -7.84 12.44 -31.53
C LEU A 332 -8.54 11.10 -31.31
N ILE A 333 -8.66 10.27 -32.36
CA ILE A 333 -9.34 8.97 -32.27
C ILE A 333 -8.54 8.03 -31.37
N LEU A 334 -7.22 7.94 -31.53
CA LEU A 334 -6.34 7.10 -30.72
C LEU A 334 -6.32 7.53 -29.26
N ASP A 335 -6.21 8.84 -28.98
CA ASP A 335 -6.21 9.38 -27.63
C ASP A 335 -7.51 9.03 -26.90
N MET A 336 -8.66 9.30 -27.51
CA MET A 336 -9.96 8.98 -26.92
C MET A 336 -10.20 7.47 -26.73
N ALA A 337 -9.72 6.65 -27.66
CA ALA A 337 -9.77 5.20 -27.52
C ALA A 337 -8.91 4.73 -26.33
N GLY A 338 -7.66 5.21 -26.25
CA GLY A 338 -6.76 4.90 -25.13
C GLY A 338 -7.36 5.29 -23.77
N ASN A 339 -7.92 6.49 -23.66
CA ASN A 339 -8.56 6.97 -22.43
C ASN A 339 -9.74 6.08 -21.98
N VAL A 340 -10.59 5.64 -22.90
CA VAL A 340 -11.70 4.74 -22.56
C VAL A 340 -11.20 3.35 -22.19
N GLY A 341 -10.17 2.86 -22.89
CA GLY A 341 -9.53 1.58 -22.58
C GLY A 341 -8.96 1.55 -21.16
N THR A 342 -8.24 2.60 -20.75
CA THR A 342 -7.68 2.72 -19.40
C THR A 342 -8.77 2.88 -18.32
N GLN A 343 -9.88 3.57 -18.62
CA GLN A 343 -11.03 3.63 -17.69
C GLN A 343 -11.66 2.24 -17.48
N SER A 344 -11.88 1.47 -18.55
CA SER A 344 -12.41 0.11 -18.45
C SER A 344 -11.42 -0.84 -17.76
N LEU A 345 -10.11 -0.66 -17.97
CA LEU A 345 -9.04 -1.37 -17.29
C LEU A 345 -9.13 -1.14 -15.77
N ALA A 346 -9.14 0.12 -15.33
CA ALA A 346 -9.17 0.47 -13.91
C ALA A 346 -10.40 -0.13 -13.18
N VAL A 347 -11.59 -0.06 -13.82
CA VAL A 347 -12.80 -0.70 -13.29
C VAL A 347 -12.64 -2.21 -13.21
N THR A 348 -12.01 -2.82 -14.22
CA THR A 348 -11.86 -4.28 -14.32
C THR A 348 -10.87 -4.80 -13.29
N ILE A 349 -9.71 -4.16 -13.11
CA ILE A 349 -8.74 -4.52 -12.07
C ILE A 349 -9.43 -4.47 -10.71
N ARG A 350 -10.12 -3.37 -10.38
CA ARG A 350 -10.84 -3.22 -9.12
C ARG A 350 -11.85 -4.34 -8.84
N VAL A 351 -12.52 -4.84 -9.87
CA VAL A 351 -13.47 -5.97 -9.74
C VAL A 351 -12.75 -7.31 -9.64
N LEU A 352 -11.60 -7.45 -10.29
CA LEU A 352 -10.81 -8.68 -10.27
C LEU A 352 -9.99 -8.86 -8.99
N MET A 353 -9.77 -7.80 -8.21
CA MET A 353 -9.21 -7.89 -6.85
C MET A 353 -10.13 -8.68 -5.90
N ASP A 354 -11.41 -8.82 -6.20
CA ASP A 354 -12.31 -9.73 -5.49
C ASP A 354 -12.15 -11.15 -6.07
N ASP A 355 -11.49 -12.03 -5.33
CA ASP A 355 -11.23 -13.42 -5.73
C ASP A 355 -12.49 -14.27 -5.91
N GLN A 356 -13.61 -13.89 -5.29
CA GLN A 356 -14.88 -14.58 -5.43
C GLN A 356 -15.60 -14.30 -6.77
N CYS A 357 -14.98 -13.53 -7.68
CA CYS A 357 -15.58 -13.15 -8.95
C CYS A 357 -15.79 -14.35 -9.87
N THR A 358 -17.05 -14.76 -10.01
CA THR A 358 -17.45 -15.89 -10.86
C THR A 358 -17.30 -15.60 -12.35
N GLY A 359 -17.14 -16.65 -13.19
CA GLY A 359 -17.08 -16.49 -14.64
C GLY A 359 -18.30 -15.78 -15.24
N ARG A 360 -19.49 -15.91 -14.63
CA ARG A 360 -20.70 -15.19 -15.04
C ARG A 360 -20.60 -13.69 -14.76
N GLN A 361 -20.01 -13.31 -13.63
CA GLN A 361 -19.77 -11.90 -13.27
C GLN A 361 -18.73 -11.28 -14.19
N LYS A 362 -17.66 -12.00 -14.53
CA LYS A 362 -16.64 -11.57 -15.51
C LYS A 362 -17.28 -11.29 -16.89
N LEU A 363 -18.12 -12.21 -17.38
CA LEU A 363 -18.83 -12.00 -18.64
C LEU A 363 -19.82 -10.83 -18.59
N TYR A 364 -20.51 -10.67 -17.47
CA TYR A 364 -21.39 -9.52 -17.24
C TYR A 364 -20.60 -8.19 -17.27
N LEU A 365 -19.40 -8.16 -16.64
CA LEU A 365 -18.53 -7.00 -16.65
C LEU A 365 -18.12 -6.61 -18.07
N VAL A 366 -17.65 -7.57 -18.89
CA VAL A 366 -17.32 -7.33 -20.31
C VAL A 366 -18.53 -6.76 -21.07
N ALA A 367 -19.72 -7.34 -20.88
CA ALA A 367 -20.93 -6.88 -21.55
C ALA A 367 -21.37 -5.49 -21.07
N LYS A 368 -21.15 -5.16 -19.79
CA LYS A 368 -21.43 -3.85 -19.21
C LYS A 368 -20.47 -2.78 -19.76
N GLU A 369 -19.17 -3.05 -19.73
CA GLU A 369 -18.15 -2.12 -20.24
C GLU A 369 -18.27 -1.92 -21.75
N ALA A 370 -18.56 -2.96 -22.53
CA ALA A 370 -18.84 -2.84 -23.96
C ALA A 370 -20.03 -1.90 -24.25
N LYS A 371 -21.10 -1.97 -23.45
CA LYS A 371 -22.23 -1.04 -23.56
C LYS A 371 -21.85 0.39 -23.21
N ILE A 372 -21.06 0.58 -22.15
CA ILE A 372 -20.56 1.89 -21.74
C ILE A 372 -19.69 2.49 -22.85
N GLY A 373 -18.73 1.72 -23.36
CA GLY A 373 -17.87 2.13 -24.48
C GLY A 373 -18.64 2.52 -25.72
N LEU A 374 -19.67 1.73 -26.07
CA LEU A 374 -20.56 2.02 -27.20
C LEU A 374 -21.38 3.31 -26.97
N CYS A 375 -21.98 3.47 -25.80
CA CYS A 375 -22.76 4.68 -25.49
C CYS A 375 -21.89 5.94 -25.50
N ASN A 376 -20.74 5.89 -24.81
CA ASN A 376 -19.77 7.00 -24.81
C ASN A 376 -19.25 7.28 -26.23
N GLY A 377 -18.93 6.23 -26.98
CA GLY A 377 -18.48 6.34 -28.36
C GLY A 377 -19.53 6.98 -29.28
N LEU A 378 -20.79 6.61 -29.14
CA LEU A 378 -21.88 7.23 -29.90
C LEU A 378 -22.09 8.70 -29.55
N ILE A 379 -22.09 9.03 -28.26
CA ILE A 379 -22.24 10.44 -27.79
C ILE A 379 -21.09 11.28 -28.32
N LEU A 380 -19.85 10.86 -28.08
CA LEU A 380 -18.65 11.61 -28.49
C LEU A 380 -18.48 11.57 -30.02
N GLY A 381 -18.85 10.49 -30.67
CA GLY A 381 -18.89 10.40 -32.12
C GLY A 381 -19.85 11.43 -32.76
N CYS A 382 -21.06 11.55 -32.22
CA CYS A 382 -22.01 12.58 -32.68
C CYS A 382 -21.51 14.00 -32.42
N LEU A 383 -20.92 14.25 -31.24
CA LEU A 383 -20.31 15.54 -30.91
C LEU A 383 -19.13 15.84 -31.85
N SER A 384 -18.29 14.87 -32.14
CA SER A 384 -17.14 15.03 -33.04
C SER A 384 -17.58 15.34 -34.49
N ILE A 385 -18.68 14.74 -34.97
CA ILE A 385 -19.25 15.10 -36.28
C ILE A 385 -19.57 16.57 -36.33
N LEU A 386 -20.20 17.09 -35.29
CA LEU A 386 -20.54 18.52 -35.21
C LEU A 386 -19.30 19.41 -35.14
N PHE A 387 -18.40 19.14 -34.19
CA PHE A 387 -17.22 19.98 -33.95
C PHE A 387 -16.21 19.93 -35.10
N ILE A 388 -15.88 18.72 -35.61
CA ILE A 388 -14.98 18.54 -36.75
C ILE A 388 -15.58 19.13 -38.01
N GLY A 389 -16.87 18.90 -38.25
CA GLY A 389 -17.57 19.47 -39.42
C GLY A 389 -17.54 20.98 -39.39
N LEU A 390 -17.84 21.59 -38.26
CA LEU A 390 -17.81 23.04 -38.09
C LEU A 390 -16.38 23.63 -38.21
N TYR A 391 -15.37 22.92 -37.65
CA TYR A 391 -13.97 23.31 -37.79
C TYR A 391 -13.50 23.27 -39.24
N LEU A 392 -13.83 22.25 -40.01
CA LEU A 392 -13.47 22.12 -41.42
C LEU A 392 -14.17 23.21 -42.25
N LEU A 393 -15.44 23.46 -41.97
CA LEU A 393 -16.23 24.47 -42.68
C LEU A 393 -15.75 25.89 -42.40
N LEU A 394 -15.59 26.26 -41.12
CA LEU A 394 -15.37 27.67 -40.70
C LEU A 394 -13.87 28.04 -40.68
N VAL A 395 -13.00 27.10 -40.27
CA VAL A 395 -11.56 27.39 -40.10
C VAL A 395 -10.76 27.01 -41.34
N LYS A 396 -11.08 25.86 -41.94
CA LYS A 396 -10.37 25.36 -43.13
C LYS A 396 -11.01 25.85 -44.44
N GLY A 397 -12.25 26.37 -44.39
CA GLY A 397 -12.95 26.85 -45.59
C GLY A 397 -13.40 25.76 -46.58
N GLU A 398 -13.49 24.53 -46.12
CA GLU A 398 -13.90 23.41 -46.95
C GLU A 398 -15.39 23.44 -47.31
N ALA A 399 -15.76 22.86 -48.43
CA ALA A 399 -17.17 22.74 -48.82
C ALA A 399 -17.98 21.94 -47.77
N ALA A 400 -19.19 22.37 -47.46
CA ALA A 400 -20.03 21.78 -46.43
C ALA A 400 -20.21 20.25 -46.60
N HIS A 401 -20.47 19.78 -47.81
CA HIS A 401 -20.62 18.35 -48.11
C HIS A 401 -19.36 17.59 -47.77
N PHE A 402 -18.18 18.07 -48.16
CA PHE A 402 -16.89 17.46 -47.88
C PHE A 402 -16.58 17.49 -46.39
N ALA A 403 -16.75 18.62 -45.71
CA ALA A 403 -16.52 18.81 -44.28
C ALA A 403 -17.33 17.80 -43.43
N PHE A 404 -18.64 17.69 -43.70
CA PHE A 404 -19.52 16.75 -42.98
C PHE A 404 -19.32 15.29 -43.35
N SER A 405 -18.87 14.98 -44.58
CA SER A 405 -18.52 13.61 -44.96
C SER A 405 -17.27 13.09 -44.20
N ILE A 406 -16.23 13.96 -44.08
CA ILE A 406 -15.02 13.66 -43.31
C ILE A 406 -15.35 13.55 -41.82
N SER A 407 -16.13 14.45 -41.26
CA SER A 407 -16.49 14.43 -39.84
C SER A 407 -17.35 13.22 -39.49
N LEU A 408 -18.24 12.76 -40.39
CA LEU A 408 -19.02 11.53 -40.22
C LEU A 408 -18.10 10.30 -40.16
N CYS A 409 -17.11 10.23 -41.06
CA CYS A 409 -16.12 9.15 -41.05
C CYS A 409 -15.31 9.14 -39.75
N ALA A 410 -14.81 10.28 -39.34
CA ALA A 410 -14.05 10.43 -38.08
C ALA A 410 -14.90 10.10 -36.84
N GLY A 411 -16.16 10.57 -36.80
CA GLY A 411 -17.07 10.27 -35.68
C GLY A 411 -17.47 8.79 -35.60
N ALA A 412 -17.67 8.14 -36.75
CA ALA A 412 -17.93 6.70 -36.79
C ALA A 412 -16.69 5.88 -36.36
N ALA A 413 -15.50 6.27 -36.83
CA ALA A 413 -14.24 5.65 -36.40
C ALA A 413 -14.02 5.80 -34.90
N LEU A 414 -14.27 7.01 -34.35
CA LEU A 414 -14.19 7.28 -32.92
C LEU A 414 -15.14 6.37 -32.11
N ALA A 415 -16.40 6.25 -32.52
CA ALA A 415 -17.37 5.42 -31.84
C ALA A 415 -16.97 3.94 -31.84
N LEU A 416 -16.46 3.42 -32.97
CA LEU A 416 -15.98 2.05 -33.06
C LEU A 416 -14.72 1.82 -32.24
N SER A 417 -13.72 2.70 -32.33
CA SER A 417 -12.47 2.59 -31.60
C SER A 417 -12.72 2.59 -30.10
N MET A 418 -13.54 3.51 -29.57
CA MET A 418 -13.89 3.55 -28.15
C MET A 418 -14.61 2.28 -27.68
N SER A 419 -15.48 1.72 -28.50
CA SER A 419 -16.18 0.47 -28.17
C SER A 419 -15.21 -0.72 -28.10
N LEU A 420 -14.31 -0.84 -29.07
CA LEU A 420 -13.30 -1.90 -29.11
C LEU A 420 -12.30 -1.74 -27.95
N SER A 421 -11.90 -0.52 -27.69
CA SER A 421 -10.95 -0.21 -26.59
C SER A 421 -11.53 -0.56 -25.23
N SER A 422 -12.81 -0.25 -24.96
CA SER A 422 -13.48 -0.65 -23.72
C SER A 422 -13.55 -2.17 -23.56
N ILE A 423 -13.83 -2.91 -24.64
CA ILE A 423 -13.82 -4.37 -24.63
C ILE A 423 -12.41 -4.91 -24.35
N SER A 424 -11.39 -4.36 -25.00
CA SER A 424 -9.98 -4.78 -24.81
C SER A 424 -9.52 -4.49 -23.38
N GLY A 425 -9.79 -3.28 -22.88
CA GLY A 425 -9.44 -2.87 -21.51
C GLY A 425 -10.08 -3.74 -20.42
N THR A 426 -11.20 -4.41 -20.73
CA THR A 426 -11.84 -5.35 -19.80
C THR A 426 -11.38 -6.79 -20.03
N THR A 427 -11.20 -7.21 -21.28
CA THR A 427 -10.93 -8.61 -21.60
C THR A 427 -9.49 -9.01 -21.31
N ILE A 428 -8.52 -8.09 -21.54
CA ILE A 428 -7.09 -8.38 -21.37
C ILE A 428 -6.77 -8.73 -19.91
N PRO A 429 -7.14 -7.92 -18.88
CA PRO A 429 -6.87 -8.26 -17.48
C PRO A 429 -7.61 -9.54 -17.03
N ILE A 430 -8.82 -9.79 -17.50
CA ILE A 430 -9.53 -11.05 -17.23
C ILE A 430 -8.77 -12.26 -17.79
N LEU A 431 -8.18 -12.13 -18.97
CA LEU A 431 -7.34 -13.15 -19.59
C LEU A 431 -6.06 -13.39 -18.77
N PHE A 432 -5.40 -12.32 -18.30
CA PHE A 432 -4.19 -12.41 -17.49
C PHE A 432 -4.46 -13.15 -16.18
N LYS A 433 -5.50 -12.76 -15.44
CA LYS A 433 -5.92 -13.52 -14.25
C LYS A 433 -6.22 -14.99 -14.53
N GLY A 434 -6.82 -15.29 -15.70
CA GLY A 434 -7.08 -16.67 -16.13
C GLY A 434 -5.83 -17.49 -16.49
N LEU A 435 -4.72 -16.82 -16.78
CA LEU A 435 -3.41 -17.43 -17.06
C LEU A 435 -2.51 -17.48 -15.82
N GLY A 436 -3.00 -17.03 -14.64
CA GLY A 436 -2.19 -16.91 -13.43
C GLY A 436 -1.20 -15.75 -13.46
N VAL A 437 -1.45 -14.74 -14.30
CA VAL A 437 -0.69 -13.49 -14.36
C VAL A 437 -1.51 -12.41 -13.65
N ASP A 438 -0.85 -11.62 -12.81
CA ASP A 438 -1.48 -10.50 -12.14
C ASP A 438 -2.19 -9.57 -13.15
N PRO A 439 -3.50 -9.31 -12.98
CA PRO A 439 -4.27 -8.45 -13.89
C PRO A 439 -3.78 -7.01 -13.94
N ALA A 440 -3.11 -6.49 -12.90
CA ALA A 440 -2.53 -5.14 -12.86
C ALA A 440 -1.40 -4.95 -13.89
N VAL A 441 -0.71 -6.03 -14.26
CA VAL A 441 0.29 -6.04 -15.35
C VAL A 441 -0.32 -5.66 -16.71
N ALA A 442 -1.65 -5.79 -16.90
CA ALA A 442 -2.35 -5.26 -18.06
C ALA A 442 -2.43 -3.72 -18.06
N SER A 443 -1.33 -3.07 -17.78
CA SER A 443 -1.18 -1.64 -17.49
C SER A 443 -1.86 -0.69 -18.50
N GLY A 444 -2.12 0.55 -18.04
CA GLY A 444 -2.64 1.62 -18.90
C GLY A 444 -1.84 1.79 -20.19
N PRO A 445 -0.50 1.88 -20.16
CA PRO A 445 0.33 1.95 -21.36
C PRO A 445 0.20 0.76 -22.33
N LEU A 446 -0.01 -0.46 -21.81
CA LEU A 446 -0.27 -1.62 -22.66
C LEU A 446 -1.59 -1.49 -23.40
N ILE A 447 -2.65 -1.13 -22.67
CA ILE A 447 -3.98 -0.96 -23.26
C ILE A 447 -3.97 0.14 -24.33
N THR A 448 -3.34 1.29 -24.04
CA THR A 448 -3.24 2.40 -25.03
C THR A 448 -2.42 2.03 -26.27
N THR A 449 -1.49 1.10 -26.17
CA THR A 449 -0.68 0.64 -27.30
C THR A 449 -1.44 -0.39 -28.17
N VAL A 450 -2.26 -1.24 -27.55
CA VAL A 450 -3.00 -2.31 -28.24
C VAL A 450 -4.29 -1.78 -28.89
N THR A 451 -4.89 -0.75 -28.34
CA THR A 451 -6.16 -0.16 -28.81
C THR A 451 -5.96 0.99 -29.78
#